data_e3a51e093939fad5dd639f002e903430
#
_entry.id   e3a51e093939fad5dd639f002e903430
#
_cell.length_a   1.000
_cell.length_b   1.000
_cell.length_c   1.000
_cell.angle_alpha   90.00
_cell.angle_beta   90.00
_cell.angle_gamma   90.00
#
_symmetry.space_group_name_H-M   'P 1'
#
loop_
_entity.id
_entity.type
_entity.pdbx_description
1 polymer ?
#
loop_
_entity_poly.entity_id
_entity_poly.type
_entity_poly.pdbx_seq_one_letter_code
_entity_poly.pdbx_strand_id
1 'polypeptide(L)'
;GKVIWTNTDWKQREGSTTTLTIAGDVLISGTQWGGLYGNDIRTGKQLWKLSDNGLGNRGASPVYKDGKLWLISSKSFFLIEPQTGKVLQQKELSANLDVTSTPLVTEQEIIFGSADRGVFALDKPTLFIKWRAETLPSLVYTAPYSSTPQAGVETSPVSSQGIVYIGASDGYLYAIDQSTGIIK
;
A
#
# COMPACT_ATOMS: atom_id res chain seq x y z
N GLY A 1 25.00 -11.97 13.81
CA GLY A 1 23.97 -11.36 14.64
C GLY A 1 23.28 -12.41 15.51
N LYS A 2 22.82 -12.00 16.70
CA LYS A 2 22.08 -12.87 17.63
C LYS A 2 20.58 -12.66 17.39
N VAL A 3 19.82 -13.76 17.24
CA VAL A 3 18.35 -13.70 17.22
C VAL A 3 17.86 -13.30 18.61
N ILE A 4 17.02 -12.26 18.68
CA ILE A 4 16.46 -11.75 19.95
C ILE A 4 15.18 -12.50 20.28
N TRP A 5 14.31 -12.69 19.30
CA TRP A 5 13.08 -13.48 19.40
C TRP A 5 12.69 -14.08 18.05
N THR A 6 11.81 -15.04 18.08
CA THR A 6 11.22 -15.66 16.89
C THR A 6 9.73 -15.79 17.14
N ASN A 7 8.89 -15.31 16.22
CA ASN A 7 7.45 -15.53 16.27
C ASN A 7 7.09 -16.75 15.42
N THR A 8 6.36 -17.69 16.00
CA THR A 8 5.87 -18.91 15.35
C THR A 8 4.35 -18.94 15.23
N ASP A 9 3.66 -17.86 15.63
CA ASP A 9 2.20 -17.79 15.64
C ASP A 9 1.61 -17.75 14.22
N TRP A 10 2.43 -17.38 13.24
CA TRP A 10 2.06 -17.40 11.82
C TRP A 10 2.13 -18.80 11.21
N LYS A 11 1.84 -19.78 12.00
CA LYS A 11 1.84 -21.17 11.54
C LYS A 11 1.01 -21.26 10.28
N GLN A 12 1.66 -21.55 9.18
CA GLN A 12 1.06 -22.07 7.98
C GLN A 12 0.94 -21.10 6.82
N ARG A 13 1.72 -21.35 5.80
CA ARG A 13 1.49 -21.04 4.39
C ARG A 13 1.48 -19.54 4.02
N GLU A 14 1.51 -18.64 4.98
CA GLU A 14 1.48 -17.21 4.74
C GLU A 14 2.88 -16.61 4.88
N GLY A 15 3.66 -16.61 3.79
CA GLY A 15 4.93 -15.88 3.77
C GLY A 15 4.68 -14.38 3.92
N SER A 16 5.52 -13.67 4.68
CA SER A 16 5.50 -12.21 4.67
C SER A 16 6.02 -11.71 3.32
N THR A 17 5.24 -10.89 2.65
CA THR A 17 5.58 -10.31 1.34
C THR A 17 5.68 -8.79 1.39
N THR A 18 5.30 -8.17 2.51
CA THR A 18 5.37 -6.73 2.70
C THR A 18 6.62 -6.33 3.45
N THR A 19 7.07 -5.11 3.22
CA THR A 19 8.06 -4.48 4.10
C THR A 19 7.45 -4.26 5.48
N LEU A 20 8.25 -4.49 6.51
CA LEU A 20 7.82 -4.28 7.90
C LEU A 20 7.69 -2.78 8.19
N THR A 21 6.71 -2.43 9.01
CA THR A 21 6.49 -1.06 9.47
C THR A 21 6.52 -1.02 11.00
N ILE A 22 7.23 -0.04 11.55
CA ILE A 22 7.28 0.18 13.00
C ILE A 22 6.35 1.34 13.35
N ALA A 23 5.44 1.09 14.29
CA ALA A 23 4.48 2.07 14.79
C ALA A 23 4.54 2.11 16.33
N GLY A 24 5.48 2.90 16.86
CA GLY A 24 5.80 2.90 18.29
C GLY A 24 6.38 1.55 18.73
N ASP A 25 5.73 0.90 19.67
CA ASP A 25 6.11 -0.44 20.17
C ASP A 25 5.52 -1.60 19.36
N VAL A 26 4.83 -1.31 18.26
CA VAL A 26 4.17 -2.32 17.41
C VAL A 26 4.92 -2.51 16.10
N LEU A 27 5.31 -3.73 15.82
CA LEU A 27 5.85 -4.17 14.54
C LEU A 27 4.70 -4.69 13.68
N ILE A 28 4.48 -4.04 12.55
CA ILE A 28 3.42 -4.36 11.60
C ILE A 28 4.00 -5.18 10.46
N SER A 29 3.32 -6.25 10.10
CA SER A 29 3.67 -7.09 8.95
C SER A 29 2.42 -7.53 8.20
N GLY A 30 2.53 -7.68 6.91
CA GLY A 30 1.49 -8.20 6.06
C GLY A 30 1.86 -9.51 5.41
N THR A 31 0.87 -10.31 5.05
CA THR A 31 1.04 -11.57 4.34
C THR A 31 0.43 -11.52 2.94
N GLN A 32 0.89 -12.38 2.06
CA GLN A 32 0.41 -12.43 0.67
C GLN A 32 -1.10 -12.67 0.54
N TRP A 33 -1.70 -13.35 1.51
CA TRP A 33 -3.10 -13.77 1.48
C TRP A 33 -4.02 -12.92 2.35
N GLY A 34 -3.56 -11.72 2.72
CA GLY A 34 -4.44 -10.73 3.31
C GLY A 34 -4.43 -10.64 4.83
N GLY A 35 -3.48 -11.27 5.49
CA GLY A 35 -3.29 -11.04 6.93
C GLY A 35 -2.47 -9.77 7.17
N LEU A 36 -2.94 -8.92 8.07
CA LEU A 36 -2.14 -7.85 8.68
C LEU A 36 -1.99 -8.16 10.17
N TYR A 37 -0.76 -8.09 10.68
CA TYR A 37 -0.42 -8.47 12.04
C TYR A 37 0.30 -7.33 12.74
N GLY A 38 -0.08 -7.07 13.98
CA GLY A 38 0.67 -6.24 14.90
C GLY A 38 1.32 -7.10 15.98
N ASN A 39 2.61 -6.95 16.14
CA ASN A 39 3.40 -7.69 17.11
C ASN A 39 4.13 -6.73 18.05
N ASP A 40 4.25 -7.06 19.32
CA ASP A 40 5.14 -6.34 20.23
C ASP A 40 6.57 -6.41 19.72
N ILE A 41 7.19 -5.27 19.48
CA ILE A 41 8.50 -5.19 18.84
C ILE A 41 9.63 -5.80 19.69
N ARG A 42 9.47 -5.87 21.02
CA ARG A 42 10.48 -6.36 21.95
C ARG A 42 10.43 -7.86 22.12
N THR A 43 9.22 -8.43 22.09
CA THR A 43 8.99 -9.84 22.41
C THR A 43 8.59 -10.69 21.20
N GLY A 44 8.15 -10.04 20.10
CA GLY A 44 7.57 -10.70 18.94
C GLY A 44 6.16 -11.25 19.16
N LYS A 45 5.58 -11.11 20.37
CA LYS A 45 4.25 -11.62 20.68
C LYS A 45 3.20 -10.90 19.84
N GLN A 46 2.29 -11.68 19.23
CA GLN A 46 1.17 -11.11 18.48
C GLN A 46 0.23 -10.35 19.44
N LEU A 47 -0.02 -9.10 19.11
CA LEU A 47 -0.97 -8.22 19.80
C LEU A 47 -2.35 -8.31 19.16
N TRP A 48 -2.37 -8.28 17.83
CA TRP A 48 -3.61 -8.35 17.05
C TRP A 48 -3.37 -8.96 15.67
N LYS A 49 -4.45 -9.42 15.06
CA LYS A 49 -4.51 -9.89 13.67
C LYS A 49 -5.75 -9.30 13.00
N LEU A 50 -5.60 -8.83 11.78
CA LEU A 50 -6.68 -8.38 10.92
C LEU A 50 -6.63 -9.20 9.63
N SER A 51 -7.63 -10.04 9.38
CA SER A 51 -7.64 -10.99 8.26
C SER A 51 -8.88 -10.97 7.38
N ASP A 52 -9.94 -10.25 7.76
CA ASP A 52 -11.28 -10.56 7.22
C ASP A 52 -11.99 -9.41 6.50
N ASN A 53 -11.41 -8.27 6.26
CA ASN A 53 -12.14 -7.13 5.68
C ASN A 53 -11.78 -6.84 4.21
N GLY A 54 -11.56 -7.87 3.41
CA GLY A 54 -11.16 -7.68 2.01
C GLY A 54 -9.71 -7.23 1.87
N LEU A 55 -8.90 -7.50 2.89
CA LEU A 55 -7.46 -7.32 2.85
C LEU A 55 -6.84 -8.43 2.00
N GLY A 56 -6.87 -8.27 0.69
CA GLY A 56 -6.02 -9.05 -0.21
C GLY A 56 -4.75 -8.24 -0.47
N ASN A 57 -3.61 -8.64 0.07
CA ASN A 57 -2.41 -7.83 -0.04
C ASN A 57 -1.34 -8.56 -0.85
N ARG A 58 -1.02 -8.05 -2.04
CA ARG A 58 0.07 -8.59 -2.87
C ARG A 58 1.43 -7.97 -2.61
N GLY A 59 1.58 -7.16 -1.58
CA GLY A 59 2.89 -6.65 -1.21
C GLY A 59 2.98 -5.15 -0.92
N ALA A 60 1.88 -4.40 -1.05
CA ALA A 60 1.84 -3.02 -0.58
C ALA A 60 2.08 -2.98 0.93
N SER A 61 3.04 -2.19 1.36
CA SER A 61 3.36 -2.08 2.78
C SER A 61 2.50 -1.01 3.45
N PRO A 62 2.05 -1.23 4.68
CA PRO A 62 1.40 -0.18 5.44
C PRO A 62 2.40 0.95 5.75
N VAL A 63 1.92 2.18 5.73
CA VAL A 63 2.71 3.37 6.09
C VAL A 63 2.25 3.88 7.43
N TYR A 64 3.18 4.03 8.38
CA TYR A 64 2.90 4.69 9.65
C TYR A 64 3.18 6.19 9.53
N LYS A 65 2.14 6.99 9.65
CA LYS A 65 2.22 8.45 9.68
C LYS A 65 1.08 9.03 10.51
N ASP A 66 1.35 10.11 11.25
CA ASP A 66 0.39 10.84 12.09
C ASP A 66 -0.35 9.93 13.08
N GLY A 67 0.36 8.99 13.69
CA GLY A 67 -0.18 8.05 14.67
C GLY A 67 -1.09 6.95 14.10
N LYS A 68 -1.17 6.80 12.78
CA LYS A 68 -2.06 5.86 12.10
C LYS A 68 -1.32 5.04 11.04
N LEU A 69 -1.89 3.87 10.70
CA LEU A 69 -1.45 3.07 9.56
C LEU A 69 -2.35 3.38 8.36
N TRP A 70 -1.69 3.63 7.24
CA TRP A 70 -2.28 3.92 5.94
C TRP A 70 -1.96 2.76 5.01
N LEU A 71 -2.98 2.10 4.48
CA LEU A 71 -2.82 0.89 3.68
C LEU A 71 -3.76 0.91 2.48
N ILE A 72 -3.26 0.50 1.33
CA ILE A 72 -4.09 0.14 0.17
C ILE A 72 -4.11 -1.38 0.03
N SER A 73 -5.25 -1.95 -0.28
CA SER A 73 -5.39 -3.39 -0.44
C SER A 73 -6.62 -3.74 -1.26
N SER A 74 -6.48 -4.64 -2.21
CA SER A 74 -7.55 -5.10 -3.11
C SER A 74 -8.24 -3.96 -3.88
N LYS A 75 -9.34 -3.43 -3.37
CA LYS A 75 -10.08 -2.31 -3.95
C LYS A 75 -10.30 -1.17 -2.97
N SER A 76 -9.67 -1.25 -1.79
CA SER A 76 -9.94 -0.34 -0.70
C SER A 76 -8.69 0.31 -0.15
N PHE A 77 -8.89 1.50 0.34
CA PHE A 77 -8.00 2.19 1.24
C PHE A 77 -8.45 1.95 2.68
N PHE A 78 -7.49 1.75 3.57
CA PHE A 78 -7.72 1.51 5.00
C PHE A 78 -6.91 2.48 5.85
N LEU A 79 -7.57 3.02 6.86
CA LEU A 79 -6.96 3.74 7.96
C LEU A 79 -7.11 2.87 9.22
N ILE A 80 -5.99 2.54 9.87
CA ILE A 80 -5.98 1.55 10.94
C ILE A 80 -5.24 2.12 12.15
N GLU A 81 -5.77 1.84 13.34
CA GLU A 81 -5.09 2.13 14.59
C GLU A 81 -3.99 1.10 14.84
N PRO A 82 -2.72 1.52 14.97
CA PRO A 82 -1.61 0.59 15.00
C PRO A 82 -1.56 -0.29 16.27
N GLN A 83 -2.05 0.20 17.41
CA GLN A 83 -1.98 -0.50 18.69
C GLN A 83 -2.96 -1.66 18.79
N THR A 84 -4.11 -1.55 18.12
CA THR A 84 -5.22 -2.50 18.27
C THR A 84 -5.58 -3.23 16.99
N GLY A 85 -5.10 -2.75 15.84
CA GLY A 85 -5.53 -3.22 14.52
C GLY A 85 -6.94 -2.79 14.13
N LYS A 86 -7.58 -1.91 14.92
CA LYS A 86 -8.93 -1.43 14.62
C LYS A 86 -8.95 -0.62 13.33
N VAL A 87 -9.81 -1.03 12.39
CA VAL A 87 -10.09 -0.23 11.19
C VAL A 87 -10.88 1.00 11.61
N LEU A 88 -10.26 2.17 11.45
CA LEU A 88 -10.86 3.46 11.75
C LEU A 88 -11.69 3.96 10.57
N GLN A 89 -11.21 3.69 9.36
CA GLN A 89 -11.90 4.07 8.14
C GLN A 89 -11.54 3.10 7.02
N GLN A 90 -12.51 2.79 6.19
CA GLN A 90 -12.34 2.05 4.95
C GLN A 90 -13.07 2.79 3.83
N LYS A 91 -12.44 2.89 2.67
CA LYS A 91 -13.05 3.46 1.47
C LYS A 91 -12.74 2.61 0.27
N GLU A 92 -13.77 2.11 -0.38
CA GLU A 92 -13.65 1.42 -1.66
C GLU A 92 -13.35 2.44 -2.77
N LEU A 93 -12.43 2.08 -3.64
CA LEU A 93 -12.02 2.86 -4.81
C LEU A 93 -12.36 2.06 -6.07
N SER A 94 -12.75 2.77 -7.12
CA SER A 94 -13.08 2.18 -8.43
C SER A 94 -11.81 1.85 -9.24
N ALA A 95 -10.84 1.19 -8.61
CA ALA A 95 -9.58 0.78 -9.20
C ALA A 95 -9.13 -0.57 -8.61
N ASN A 96 -8.36 -1.32 -9.38
CA ASN A 96 -7.70 -2.51 -8.85
C ASN A 96 -6.42 -2.11 -8.12
N LEU A 97 -6.41 -2.25 -6.81
CA LEU A 97 -5.28 -1.91 -5.93
C LEU A 97 -4.47 -3.15 -5.51
N ASP A 98 -4.68 -4.27 -6.21
CA ASP A 98 -3.93 -5.51 -5.97
C ASP A 98 -2.53 -5.42 -6.58
N VAL A 99 -1.74 -4.50 -6.05
CA VAL A 99 -0.39 -4.13 -6.50
C VAL A 99 0.58 -4.08 -5.33
N THR A 100 1.86 -3.97 -5.65
CA THR A 100 2.95 -3.81 -4.67
C THR A 100 3.21 -2.36 -4.27
N SER A 101 2.53 -1.40 -4.90
CA SER A 101 2.71 0.03 -4.66
C SER A 101 2.37 0.42 -3.21
N THR A 102 3.40 0.72 -2.42
CA THR A 102 3.21 1.29 -1.09
C THR A 102 2.82 2.77 -1.21
N PRO A 103 1.78 3.24 -0.53
CA PRO A 103 1.34 4.61 -0.68
C PRO A 103 2.36 5.62 -0.14
N LEU A 104 2.53 6.71 -0.85
CA LEU A 104 3.19 7.92 -0.35
C LEU A 104 2.16 8.75 0.43
N VAL A 105 2.33 8.86 1.72
CA VAL A 105 1.47 9.68 2.59
C VAL A 105 2.16 11.00 2.89
N THR A 106 1.66 12.08 2.32
CA THR A 106 2.14 13.44 2.56
C THR A 106 1.34 14.14 3.67
N GLU A 107 1.45 15.45 3.81
CA GLU A 107 0.60 16.22 4.72
C GLU A 107 -0.84 16.34 4.19
N GLN A 108 -1.00 16.40 2.88
CA GLN A 108 -2.27 16.71 2.22
C GLN A 108 -2.81 15.59 1.34
N GLU A 109 -1.95 14.70 0.82
CA GLU A 109 -2.33 13.66 -0.14
C GLU A 109 -1.85 12.28 0.28
N ILE A 110 -2.55 11.28 -0.27
CA ILE A 110 -2.14 9.87 -0.30
C ILE A 110 -2.02 9.47 -1.77
N ILE A 111 -0.81 9.14 -2.21
CA ILE A 111 -0.49 8.90 -3.62
C ILE A 111 -0.04 7.46 -3.79
N PHE A 112 -0.57 6.74 -4.76
CA PHE A 112 -0.27 5.33 -5.00
C PHE A 112 -0.54 4.92 -6.46
N GLY A 113 0.09 3.82 -6.87
CA GLY A 113 -0.19 3.16 -8.13
C GLY A 113 -1.36 2.19 -8.06
N SER A 114 -1.96 1.88 -9.19
CA SER A 114 -2.98 0.85 -9.36
C SER A 114 -2.58 -0.16 -10.44
N ALA A 115 -3.22 -1.34 -10.45
CA ALA A 115 -2.95 -2.37 -11.43
C ALA A 115 -3.52 -2.05 -12.83
N ASP A 116 -4.50 -1.16 -12.93
CA ASP A 116 -5.32 -1.00 -14.13
C ASP A 116 -5.53 0.44 -14.59
N ARG A 117 -5.23 1.43 -13.76
CA ARG A 117 -5.66 2.81 -13.99
C ARG A 117 -4.61 3.88 -13.74
N GLY A 118 -3.33 3.53 -13.64
CA GLY A 118 -2.24 4.48 -13.43
C GLY A 118 -2.08 4.90 -11.98
N VAL A 119 -1.85 6.19 -11.76
CA VAL A 119 -1.53 6.77 -10.45
C VAL A 119 -2.71 7.57 -9.91
N PHE A 120 -3.00 7.38 -8.63
CA PHE A 120 -4.04 8.12 -7.91
C PHE A 120 -3.44 9.01 -6.83
N ALA A 121 -4.09 10.14 -6.59
CA ALA A 121 -3.95 10.88 -5.35
C ALA A 121 -5.32 11.06 -4.69
N LEU A 122 -5.39 10.74 -3.42
CA LEU A 122 -6.53 11.08 -2.57
C LEU A 122 -6.20 12.34 -1.77
N ASP A 123 -7.19 13.18 -1.58
CA ASP A 123 -7.16 14.20 -0.55
C ASP A 123 -7.17 13.51 0.82
N LYS A 124 -6.15 13.74 1.62
CA LYS A 124 -5.94 13.00 2.88
C LYS A 124 -7.05 13.18 3.92
N PRO A 125 -7.58 14.40 4.15
CA PRO A 125 -8.69 14.60 5.08
C PRO A 125 -10.00 13.91 4.67
N THR A 126 -10.35 13.94 3.39
CA THR A 126 -11.65 13.51 2.89
C THR A 126 -11.64 12.13 2.26
N LEU A 127 -10.46 11.63 1.86
CA LEU A 127 -10.23 10.41 1.08
C LEU A 127 -10.95 10.41 -0.28
N PHE A 128 -11.32 11.58 -0.81
CA PHE A 128 -11.80 11.69 -2.18
C PHE A 128 -10.63 11.72 -3.15
N ILE A 129 -10.87 11.18 -4.36
CA ILE A 129 -9.88 11.26 -5.43
C ILE A 129 -9.70 12.75 -5.79
N LYS A 130 -8.47 13.24 -5.61
CA LYS A 130 -8.07 14.60 -5.97
C LYS A 130 -7.69 14.69 -7.43
N TRP A 131 -6.90 13.73 -7.90
CA TRP A 131 -6.51 13.57 -9.29
C TRP A 131 -6.14 12.12 -9.62
N ARG A 132 -6.12 11.84 -10.90
CA ARG A 132 -5.60 10.59 -11.48
C ARG A 132 -4.70 10.94 -12.66
N ALA A 133 -3.51 10.36 -12.72
CA ALA A 133 -2.63 10.42 -13.87
C ALA A 133 -2.64 9.07 -14.57
N GLU A 134 -3.07 9.02 -15.82
CA GLU A 134 -3.07 7.81 -16.61
C GLU A 134 -1.68 7.52 -17.15
N THR A 135 -1.25 6.28 -17.02
CA THR A 135 -0.05 5.74 -17.68
C THR A 135 -0.44 5.04 -18.98
N LEU A 136 0.54 4.73 -19.80
CA LEU A 136 0.28 3.96 -21.02
C LEU A 136 -0.03 2.48 -20.68
N PRO A 137 -0.58 1.74 -21.64
CA PRO A 137 -0.75 0.29 -21.48
C PRO A 137 0.57 -0.41 -21.16
N SER A 138 0.53 -1.35 -20.23
CA SER A 138 1.69 -2.10 -19.80
C SER A 138 2.35 -2.85 -20.94
N LEU A 139 3.68 -2.86 -20.99
CA LEU A 139 4.47 -3.67 -21.91
C LEU A 139 4.53 -5.16 -21.49
N VAL A 140 4.17 -5.44 -20.24
CA VAL A 140 4.12 -6.79 -19.68
C VAL A 140 2.74 -7.02 -19.07
N TYR A 141 2.30 -8.27 -19.07
CA TYR A 141 1.07 -8.64 -18.38
C TYR A 141 1.30 -8.54 -16.88
N THR A 142 0.56 -7.66 -16.23
CA THR A 142 0.65 -7.44 -14.77
C THR A 142 -0.09 -8.50 -13.97
N ALA A 143 -0.98 -9.26 -14.62
CA ALA A 143 -1.67 -10.39 -13.99
C ALA A 143 -1.68 -11.58 -14.95
N PRO A 144 -1.45 -12.83 -14.46
CA PRO A 144 -1.37 -14.01 -15.31
C PRO A 144 -2.67 -14.35 -16.07
N TYR A 145 -3.76 -13.66 -15.74
CA TYR A 145 -5.09 -13.93 -16.30
C TYR A 145 -5.72 -12.71 -17.00
N SER A 146 -5.01 -11.59 -17.12
CA SER A 146 -5.56 -10.47 -17.89
C SER A 146 -5.32 -10.68 -19.38
N SER A 147 -6.39 -10.61 -20.16
CA SER A 147 -6.34 -10.77 -21.63
C SER A 147 -5.84 -9.52 -22.35
N THR A 148 -5.77 -8.40 -21.69
CA THR A 148 -5.33 -7.11 -22.23
C THR A 148 -4.34 -6.43 -21.30
N PRO A 149 -3.29 -5.77 -21.84
CA PRO A 149 -2.42 -4.93 -21.05
C PRO A 149 -3.22 -3.84 -20.32
N GLN A 150 -2.97 -3.69 -19.03
CA GLN A 150 -3.58 -2.67 -18.19
C GLN A 150 -2.55 -1.55 -17.94
N ALA A 151 -3.00 -0.37 -17.56
CA ALA A 151 -2.15 0.76 -17.17
C ALA A 151 -1.60 0.55 -15.74
N GLY A 152 -0.78 -0.47 -15.57
CA GLY A 152 -0.32 -0.93 -14.26
C GLY A 152 0.84 -0.10 -13.71
N VAL A 153 0.75 0.24 -12.42
CA VAL A 153 1.78 0.92 -11.66
C VAL A 153 1.99 0.19 -10.34
N GLU A 154 3.04 -0.64 -10.29
CA GLU A 154 3.35 -1.48 -9.12
C GLU A 154 4.44 -0.88 -8.23
N THR A 155 5.18 0.11 -8.71
CA THR A 155 6.22 0.76 -7.92
C THR A 155 5.63 1.73 -6.90
N SER A 156 6.38 2.00 -5.85
CA SER A 156 5.98 2.97 -4.83
C SER A 156 6.41 4.38 -5.24
N PRO A 157 5.52 5.39 -5.14
CA PRO A 157 5.85 6.77 -5.46
C PRO A 157 6.78 7.38 -4.43
N VAL A 158 7.61 8.30 -4.89
CA VAL A 158 8.39 9.22 -4.05
C VAL A 158 8.15 10.64 -4.50
N SER A 159 8.33 11.64 -3.62
CA SER A 159 8.18 13.03 -4.02
C SER A 159 9.33 13.92 -3.58
N SER A 160 9.62 14.91 -4.40
CA SER A 160 10.56 15.96 -4.10
C SER A 160 10.12 17.26 -4.77
N GLN A 161 10.16 18.37 -4.05
CA GLN A 161 9.88 19.72 -4.55
C GLN A 161 8.53 19.82 -5.31
N GLY A 162 7.49 19.14 -4.80
CA GLY A 162 6.15 19.16 -5.41
C GLY A 162 6.00 18.31 -6.67
N ILE A 163 6.97 17.46 -6.98
CA ILE A 163 6.93 16.49 -8.06
C ILE A 163 6.92 15.08 -7.48
N VAL A 164 6.01 14.26 -7.95
CA VAL A 164 5.93 12.82 -7.68
C VAL A 164 6.66 12.07 -8.79
N TYR A 165 7.53 11.15 -8.41
CA TYR A 165 8.24 10.26 -9.33
C TYR A 165 7.78 8.84 -9.12
N ILE A 166 7.46 8.13 -10.20
CA ILE A 166 6.95 6.77 -10.15
C ILE A 166 7.23 6.03 -11.46
N GLY A 167 7.65 4.78 -11.38
CA GLY A 167 7.83 3.90 -12.53
C GLY A 167 6.54 3.14 -12.85
N ALA A 168 6.26 2.92 -14.13
CA ALA A 168 5.10 2.15 -14.56
C ALA A 168 5.47 0.94 -15.41
N SER A 169 4.55 -0.01 -15.54
CA SER A 169 4.73 -1.24 -16.29
C SER A 169 4.80 -1.04 -17.81
N ASP A 170 4.55 0.17 -18.30
CA ASP A 170 4.76 0.59 -19.68
C ASP A 170 6.23 0.92 -20.01
N GLY A 171 7.12 0.81 -19.02
CA GLY A 171 8.56 1.05 -19.18
C GLY A 171 8.98 2.51 -18.95
N TYR A 172 8.07 3.40 -18.57
CA TYR A 172 8.37 4.81 -18.32
C TYR A 172 8.56 5.11 -16.83
N LEU A 173 9.39 6.11 -16.57
CA LEU A 173 9.46 6.83 -15.31
C LEU A 173 8.71 8.15 -15.46
N TYR A 174 7.70 8.35 -14.65
CA TYR A 174 6.86 9.52 -14.68
C TYR A 174 7.27 10.56 -13.64
N ALA A 175 7.26 11.82 -14.05
CA ALA A 175 7.31 12.98 -13.18
C ALA A 175 5.93 13.67 -13.23
N ILE A 176 5.25 13.74 -12.11
CA ILE A 176 3.86 14.20 -12.01
C ILE A 176 3.80 15.36 -11.04
N ASP A 177 3.14 16.44 -11.41
CA ASP A 177 2.88 17.55 -10.49
C ASP A 177 2.01 17.06 -9.33
N GLN A 178 2.52 17.16 -8.11
CA GLN A 178 1.89 16.57 -6.93
C GLN A 178 0.52 17.18 -6.65
N SER A 179 0.33 18.46 -6.94
CA SER A 179 -0.92 19.16 -6.63
C SER A 179 -2.02 18.94 -7.65
N THR A 180 -1.66 18.74 -8.93
CA THR A 180 -2.58 18.71 -10.06
C THR A 180 -2.70 17.36 -10.76
N GLY A 181 -1.71 16.47 -10.59
CA GLY A 181 -1.63 15.21 -11.33
C GLY A 181 -1.18 15.34 -12.79
N ILE A 182 -0.73 16.53 -13.21
CA ILE A 182 -0.25 16.75 -14.58
C ILE A 182 1.14 16.13 -14.74
N ILE A 183 1.28 15.29 -15.75
CA ILE A 183 2.57 14.72 -16.16
C ILE A 183 3.42 15.83 -16.77
N LYS A 184 4.69 15.93 -16.33
CA LYS A 184 5.64 16.97 -16.77
C LYS A 184 6.46 16.55 -18.01
#